data_9293fedd1e4a5d3d93046634f4b1ac45
#
_entry.id   9293fedd1e4a5d3d93046634f4b1ac45
#
_cell.length_a   1.000
_cell.length_b   1.000
_cell.length_c   1.000
_cell.angle_alpha   90.00
_cell.angle_beta   90.00
_cell.angle_gamma   90.00
#
_symmetry.space_group_name_H-M   'P 1'
#
loop_
_entity.id
_entity.type
_entity.pdbx_description
1 polymer ?
#
loop_
_entity_poly.entity_id
_entity_poly.type
_entity_poly.pdbx_seq_one_letter_code
_entity_poly.pdbx_strand_id
1 'polypeptide(L)'
;MIESSQPPFCQADVSGSASVDLFGQPIIKNELLKDRFGEVPFTILDSRSGNWKKRKQKWLKLNIKSEVGRKDFNNSTKANNFANMNNDKYDIGGYHKLNSESGYASIFNPALAELLYNWFLSEGDEILDPFCGGSVRGIVANYLGYKYTGIDIRAEQIESNREQALNILPVNNQPQYYVGDSLIVLDDFKKHYDCIFTCPPYVGLEVYSDLNGDISNMDYDYFINSYKQIIEKSIDKLKVGGWFIIVVGEVRGKDGYYLNFCGKTKDIIINAGCKLYNEMIYITPIGAKAMTANRLMKNKKIGKIHEFVYVFRKV
;
A
#
# COMPACT_ATOMS: atom_id res chain seq x y z
N MET A 1 13.89 -9.59 29.26
CA MET A 1 14.98 -8.98 28.49
C MET A 1 14.76 -9.42 27.06
N ILE A 2 14.17 -8.57 26.23
CA ILE A 2 13.97 -8.81 24.80
C ILE A 2 15.19 -8.19 24.13
N GLU A 3 16.04 -9.04 23.57
CA GLU A 3 17.16 -8.60 22.73
C GLU A 3 16.62 -7.73 21.61
N SER A 4 17.13 -6.51 21.52
CA SER A 4 16.87 -5.57 20.43
C SER A 4 17.45 -6.15 19.14
N SER A 5 16.63 -6.88 18.38
CA SER A 5 17.01 -7.26 17.01
C SER A 5 16.98 -6.02 16.14
N GLN A 6 18.12 -5.47 15.82
CA GLN A 6 18.29 -4.43 14.81
C GLN A 6 17.73 -4.88 13.46
N PRO A 7 17.20 -3.97 12.66
CA PRO A 7 16.67 -4.31 11.33
C PRO A 7 17.80 -4.89 10.46
N PRO A 8 17.52 -5.93 9.67
CA PRO A 8 18.52 -6.73 8.97
C PRO A 8 19.25 -6.06 7.81
N PHE A 9 19.13 -4.72 7.62
CA PHE A 9 19.69 -4.03 6.45
C PHE A 9 20.58 -2.82 6.76
N CYS A 10 20.85 -2.48 8.01
CA CYS A 10 21.77 -1.43 8.39
C CYS A 10 22.85 -1.94 9.30
N GLN A 11 23.81 -2.68 8.75
CA GLN A 11 25.19 -2.72 9.25
C GLN A 11 26.08 -3.34 8.16
N ALA A 12 26.83 -2.51 7.49
CA ALA A 12 28.12 -2.95 6.96
C ALA A 12 29.01 -3.19 8.18
N ASP A 13 29.13 -4.44 8.61
CA ASP A 13 30.14 -4.83 9.59
C ASP A 13 31.53 -4.53 9.03
N VAL A 14 32.12 -3.44 9.51
CA VAL A 14 33.50 -3.04 9.21
C VAL A 14 34.48 -3.72 10.19
N SER A 15 34.24 -4.97 10.56
CA SER A 15 35.17 -5.76 11.38
C SER A 15 35.24 -7.21 10.94
N GLY A 16 35.56 -7.44 9.68
CA GLY A 16 35.93 -8.75 9.19
C GLY A 16 37.25 -8.62 8.41
N SER A 17 38.29 -9.30 8.83
CA SER A 17 39.49 -9.48 8.05
C SER A 17 39.11 -9.91 6.63
N ALA A 18 39.32 -9.05 5.63
CA ALA A 18 39.04 -9.35 4.24
C ALA A 18 39.80 -10.63 3.89
N SER A 19 39.08 -11.71 3.62
CA SER A 19 39.69 -12.92 3.04
C SER A 19 40.22 -12.55 1.67
N VAL A 20 41.49 -12.81 1.43
CA VAL A 20 42.14 -12.59 0.13
C VAL A 20 42.23 -13.90 -0.63
N ASP A 21 42.17 -13.82 -1.96
CA ASP A 21 42.42 -14.94 -2.84
C ASP A 21 43.92 -15.35 -2.87
N LEU A 22 44.24 -16.38 -3.64
CA LEU A 22 45.61 -16.87 -3.79
C LEU A 22 46.59 -15.81 -4.36
N PHE A 23 46.09 -14.68 -4.88
CA PHE A 23 46.87 -13.58 -5.45
C PHE A 23 46.86 -12.34 -4.56
N GLY A 24 46.33 -12.46 -3.33
CA GLY A 24 46.26 -11.33 -2.37
C GLY A 24 45.16 -10.31 -2.68
N GLN A 25 44.23 -10.61 -3.61
CA GLN A 25 43.12 -9.74 -3.92
C GLN A 25 41.95 -9.99 -2.93
N PRO A 26 41.24 -8.95 -2.49
CA PRO A 26 40.08 -9.12 -1.64
C PRO A 26 39.08 -10.05 -2.30
N ILE A 27 38.69 -11.13 -1.62
CA ILE A 27 37.57 -11.95 -2.05
C ILE A 27 36.32 -11.12 -1.80
N ILE A 28 35.80 -10.49 -2.86
CA ILE A 28 34.49 -9.86 -2.85
C ILE A 28 33.50 -11.03 -2.76
N LYS A 29 32.92 -11.26 -1.57
CA LYS A 29 31.74 -12.13 -1.49
C LYS A 29 30.72 -11.56 -2.46
N ASN A 30 30.42 -12.31 -3.53
CA ASN A 30 29.34 -11.97 -4.46
C ASN A 30 28.01 -12.09 -3.70
N GLU A 31 27.66 -11.05 -2.97
CA GLU A 31 26.36 -10.94 -2.35
C GLU A 31 25.31 -10.82 -3.45
N LEU A 32 24.33 -11.71 -3.45
CA LEU A 32 23.28 -11.65 -4.45
C LEU A 32 22.48 -10.36 -4.27
N LEU A 33 22.09 -9.71 -5.37
CA LEU A 33 21.30 -8.47 -5.34
C LEU A 33 20.07 -8.56 -4.42
N LYS A 34 19.40 -9.71 -4.41
CA LYS A 34 18.27 -9.97 -3.52
C LYS A 34 18.61 -9.99 -2.04
N ASP A 35 19.83 -10.36 -1.67
CA ASP A 35 20.29 -10.39 -0.28
C ASP A 35 20.66 -8.98 0.17
N ARG A 36 21.28 -8.20 -0.71
CA ARG A 36 21.65 -6.81 -0.47
C ARG A 36 20.45 -5.85 -0.42
N PHE A 37 19.47 -6.01 -1.33
CA PHE A 37 18.33 -5.09 -1.47
C PHE A 37 17.00 -5.69 -1.01
N GLY A 38 17.01 -6.90 -0.44
CA GLY A 38 15.81 -7.61 -0.02
C GLY A 38 15.03 -8.27 -1.15
N GLU A 39 15.03 -7.67 -2.33
CA GLU A 39 14.58 -8.22 -3.61
C GLU A 39 15.43 -7.61 -4.72
N VAL A 40 15.38 -8.16 -5.92
CA VAL A 40 16.12 -7.61 -7.05
C VAL A 40 15.49 -6.28 -7.47
N PRO A 41 16.23 -5.13 -7.47
CA PRO A 41 15.66 -3.81 -7.67
C PRO A 41 15.40 -3.51 -9.15
N PHE A 42 14.48 -4.26 -9.76
CA PHE A 42 14.00 -4.07 -11.12
C PHE A 42 12.52 -3.70 -11.15
N THR A 43 12.02 -3.34 -12.31
CA THR A 43 10.67 -2.86 -12.50
C THR A 43 9.57 -3.91 -12.29
N ILE A 44 9.91 -5.19 -12.12
CA ILE A 44 8.96 -6.27 -11.85
C ILE A 44 9.15 -6.77 -10.43
N LEU A 45 8.12 -6.62 -9.61
CA LEU A 45 8.04 -7.12 -8.24
C LEU A 45 7.11 -8.34 -8.22
N ASP A 46 7.66 -9.55 -8.16
CA ASP A 46 6.85 -10.78 -8.20
C ASP A 46 6.59 -11.34 -6.80
N SER A 47 5.42 -11.04 -6.23
CA SER A 47 5.01 -11.54 -4.92
C SER A 47 4.79 -13.06 -4.85
N ARG A 48 4.87 -13.75 -5.98
CA ARG A 48 4.74 -15.22 -6.06
C ARG A 48 6.08 -15.91 -5.82
N SER A 49 7.21 -15.18 -5.89
CA SER A 49 8.54 -15.74 -5.66
C SER A 49 8.69 -16.35 -4.27
N GLY A 50 9.56 -17.35 -4.15
CA GLY A 50 9.81 -18.02 -2.87
C GLY A 50 10.40 -17.08 -1.81
N ASN A 51 11.26 -16.16 -2.22
CA ASN A 51 11.86 -15.14 -1.35
C ASN A 51 10.80 -14.19 -0.80
N TRP A 52 9.91 -13.68 -1.66
CA TRP A 52 8.79 -12.82 -1.27
C TRP A 52 7.87 -13.49 -0.25
N LYS A 53 7.52 -14.76 -0.52
CA LYS A 53 6.68 -15.55 0.39
C LYS A 53 7.32 -15.71 1.76
N LYS A 54 8.63 -16.03 1.83
CA LYS A 54 9.38 -16.12 3.09
C LYS A 54 9.37 -14.80 3.85
N ARG A 55 9.59 -13.68 3.16
CA ARG A 55 9.55 -12.33 3.74
C ARG A 55 8.17 -12.00 4.30
N LYS A 56 7.12 -12.23 3.52
CA LYS A 56 5.73 -12.04 3.97
C LYS A 56 5.43 -12.87 5.21
N GLN A 57 5.88 -14.13 5.26
CA GLN A 57 5.68 -15.01 6.42
C GLN A 57 6.37 -14.48 7.69
N LYS A 58 7.54 -13.85 7.60
CA LYS A 58 8.17 -13.21 8.77
C LYS A 58 7.27 -12.13 9.36
N TRP A 59 6.68 -11.28 8.53
CA TRP A 59 5.74 -10.25 8.97
C TRP A 59 4.46 -10.84 9.58
N LEU A 60 3.89 -11.88 8.99
CA LEU A 60 2.68 -12.51 9.50
C LEU A 60 2.91 -13.19 10.87
N LYS A 61 4.14 -13.62 11.18
CA LYS A 61 4.50 -14.15 12.50
C LYS A 61 4.42 -13.10 13.61
N LEU A 62 4.47 -11.82 13.29
CA LEU A 62 4.23 -10.72 14.24
C LEU A 62 2.73 -10.52 14.55
N ASN A 63 1.87 -11.40 14.02
CA ASN A 63 0.43 -11.37 14.24
C ASN A 63 -0.28 -10.11 13.71
N ILE A 64 0.21 -9.55 12.60
CA ILE A 64 -0.47 -8.43 11.90
C ILE A 64 -1.80 -8.94 11.34
N LYS A 65 -2.92 -8.38 11.81
CA LYS A 65 -4.30 -8.75 11.45
C LYS A 65 -5.02 -7.57 10.81
N SER A 66 -4.64 -7.22 9.61
CA SER A 66 -5.17 -6.04 8.90
C SER A 66 -6.65 -6.14 8.50
N GLU A 67 -7.25 -7.30 8.62
CA GLU A 67 -8.68 -7.55 8.42
C GLU A 67 -9.55 -7.13 9.61
N VAL A 68 -8.97 -6.92 10.77
CA VAL A 68 -9.70 -6.47 11.96
C VAL A 68 -10.20 -5.04 11.75
N GLY A 69 -11.42 -4.73 12.18
CA GLY A 69 -12.08 -3.46 11.95
C GLY A 69 -12.87 -3.39 10.62
N ARG A 70 -12.79 -4.42 9.76
CA ARG A 70 -13.51 -4.47 8.47
C ARG A 70 -14.65 -5.48 8.41
N LYS A 71 -14.67 -6.44 9.35
CA LYS A 71 -15.61 -7.59 9.34
C LYS A 71 -17.05 -7.18 9.49
N ASP A 72 -17.34 -6.23 10.36
CA ASP A 72 -18.69 -5.87 10.76
C ASP A 72 -19.44 -5.13 9.66
N PHE A 73 -18.75 -4.35 8.83
CA PHE A 73 -19.36 -3.68 7.70
C PHE A 73 -19.75 -4.66 6.59
N ASN A 74 -18.88 -5.60 6.26
CA ASN A 74 -19.11 -6.57 5.20
C ASN A 74 -20.22 -7.60 5.53
N ASN A 75 -20.54 -7.78 6.82
CA ASN A 75 -21.64 -8.65 7.28
C ASN A 75 -22.96 -7.89 7.48
N SER A 76 -22.99 -6.57 7.32
CA SER A 76 -24.22 -5.80 7.44
C SER A 76 -25.11 -5.95 6.19
N THR A 77 -26.42 -6.01 6.39
CA THR A 77 -27.40 -6.01 5.30
C THR A 77 -27.24 -4.77 4.40
N LYS A 78 -26.79 -3.65 4.96
CA LYS A 78 -26.52 -2.41 4.24
C LYS A 78 -25.31 -2.54 3.31
N ALA A 79 -24.19 -3.12 3.77
CA ALA A 79 -23.02 -3.35 2.94
C ALA A 79 -23.33 -4.27 1.76
N ASN A 80 -24.12 -5.32 1.98
CA ASN A 80 -24.56 -6.22 0.92
C ASN A 80 -25.45 -5.51 -0.11
N ASN A 81 -26.32 -4.60 0.33
CA ASN A 81 -27.17 -3.80 -0.57
C ASN A 81 -26.34 -2.78 -1.36
N PHE A 82 -25.38 -2.10 -0.73
CA PHE A 82 -24.46 -1.16 -1.40
C PHE A 82 -23.53 -1.89 -2.37
N ALA A 83 -22.96 -3.01 -1.97
CA ALA A 83 -22.13 -3.84 -2.85
C ALA A 83 -22.91 -4.34 -4.06
N ASN A 84 -24.19 -4.74 -3.89
CA ASN A 84 -25.06 -5.15 -4.99
C ASN A 84 -25.42 -3.98 -5.91
N MET A 85 -25.74 -2.81 -5.38
CA MET A 85 -26.00 -1.60 -6.18
C MET A 85 -24.80 -1.17 -6.98
N ASN A 86 -23.58 -1.22 -6.39
CA ASN A 86 -22.35 -0.84 -7.07
C ASN A 86 -21.82 -1.93 -8.03
N ASN A 87 -22.12 -3.22 -7.77
CA ASN A 87 -21.80 -4.31 -8.70
C ASN A 87 -22.53 -4.20 -10.04
N ASP A 88 -23.72 -3.59 -10.04
CA ASP A 88 -24.41 -3.26 -11.29
C ASP A 88 -23.81 -2.02 -11.96
N LYS A 89 -23.04 -1.20 -11.23
CA LYS A 89 -22.46 0.05 -11.69
C LYS A 89 -21.06 -0.10 -12.31
N TYR A 90 -20.23 -1.03 -11.80
CA TYR A 90 -18.87 -1.25 -12.30
C TYR A 90 -18.56 -2.73 -12.50
N ASP A 91 -18.00 -3.10 -13.64
CA ASP A 91 -17.50 -4.46 -13.87
C ASP A 91 -16.09 -4.62 -13.30
N ILE A 92 -16.02 -5.01 -12.06
CA ILE A 92 -14.80 -5.19 -11.30
C ILE A 92 -14.10 -6.53 -11.52
N GLY A 93 -14.39 -7.16 -12.67
CA GLY A 93 -13.63 -8.35 -13.10
C GLY A 93 -13.75 -9.57 -12.18
N GLY A 94 -14.84 -9.68 -11.42
CA GLY A 94 -15.12 -10.89 -10.65
C GLY A 94 -14.55 -10.94 -9.22
N TYR A 95 -14.03 -9.85 -8.72
CA TYR A 95 -13.48 -9.79 -7.35
C TYR A 95 -14.52 -10.06 -6.25
N HIS A 96 -15.79 -9.65 -6.47
CA HIS A 96 -16.83 -9.69 -5.42
C HIS A 96 -17.54 -11.02 -5.24
N LYS A 97 -17.70 -11.85 -6.27
CA LYS A 97 -18.46 -13.11 -6.12
C LYS A 97 -17.68 -14.26 -5.49
N LEU A 98 -16.35 -14.20 -5.48
CA LEU A 98 -15.51 -15.27 -4.89
C LEU A 98 -15.10 -14.97 -3.44
N ASN A 99 -15.22 -13.72 -3.00
CA ASN A 99 -14.93 -13.32 -1.62
C ASN A 99 -16.21 -13.21 -0.76
N SER A 100 -17.39 -13.59 -1.28
CA SER A 100 -18.65 -13.47 -0.57
C SER A 100 -18.76 -14.38 0.68
N GLU A 101 -17.87 -15.35 0.82
CA GLU A 101 -17.76 -16.14 2.05
C GLU A 101 -16.75 -15.56 3.06
N SER A 102 -15.84 -14.66 2.62
CA SER A 102 -14.84 -14.06 3.49
C SER A 102 -14.93 -12.54 3.63
N GLY A 103 -15.76 -11.84 2.83
CA GLY A 103 -16.12 -10.42 3.00
C GLY A 103 -14.98 -9.42 3.29
N TYR A 104 -13.73 -9.73 2.97
CA TYR A 104 -12.58 -8.95 3.41
C TYR A 104 -12.07 -8.03 2.31
N ALA A 105 -11.93 -6.76 2.65
CA ALA A 105 -11.12 -5.83 1.87
C ALA A 105 -9.68 -6.33 1.69
N SER A 106 -9.05 -5.98 0.59
CA SER A 106 -7.69 -6.42 0.28
C SER A 106 -6.70 -5.98 1.37
N ILE A 107 -5.92 -6.93 1.90
CA ILE A 107 -4.86 -6.66 2.88
C ILE A 107 -3.60 -6.23 2.14
N PHE A 108 -3.05 -5.07 2.51
CA PHE A 108 -1.79 -4.60 1.95
C PHE A 108 -0.66 -5.61 2.25
N ASN A 109 0.24 -5.83 1.28
CA ASN A 109 1.33 -6.78 1.47
C ASN A 109 2.47 -6.17 2.30
N PRO A 110 2.77 -6.67 3.51
CA PRO A 110 3.81 -6.10 4.37
C PRO A 110 5.22 -6.18 3.75
N ALA A 111 5.51 -7.20 2.92
CA ALA A 111 6.78 -7.28 2.23
C ALA A 111 6.94 -6.18 1.15
N LEU A 112 5.84 -5.73 0.54
CA LEU A 112 5.88 -4.59 -0.38
C LEU A 112 6.17 -3.29 0.38
N ALA A 113 5.50 -3.06 1.52
CA ALA A 113 5.76 -1.90 2.35
C ALA A 113 7.23 -1.86 2.81
N GLU A 114 7.73 -2.98 3.35
CA GLU A 114 9.13 -3.12 3.78
C GLU A 114 10.12 -2.76 2.67
N LEU A 115 9.94 -3.33 1.47
CA LEU A 115 10.86 -3.09 0.35
C LEU A 115 10.85 -1.62 -0.09
N LEU A 116 9.66 -1.03 -0.24
CA LEU A 116 9.54 0.36 -0.69
C LEU A 116 10.10 1.34 0.34
N TYR A 117 9.89 1.11 1.64
CA TYR A 117 10.50 1.91 2.69
C TYR A 117 12.03 1.82 2.64
N ASN A 118 12.58 0.60 2.61
CA ASN A 118 14.03 0.40 2.59
C ASN A 118 14.72 0.94 1.32
N TRP A 119 14.02 0.98 0.19
CA TRP A 119 14.61 1.45 -1.07
C TRP A 119 14.62 2.97 -1.22
N PHE A 120 13.65 3.66 -0.61
CA PHE A 120 13.44 5.08 -0.86
C PHE A 120 13.60 5.97 0.36
N LEU A 121 13.61 5.42 1.56
CA LEU A 121 13.64 6.21 2.79
C LEU A 121 14.93 6.02 3.57
N SER A 122 15.28 7.05 4.34
CA SER A 122 16.37 7.07 5.31
C SER A 122 15.82 6.86 6.72
N GLU A 123 16.67 6.38 7.63
CA GLU A 123 16.31 6.17 9.03
C GLU A 123 15.70 7.45 9.66
N GLY A 124 14.59 7.31 10.33
CA GLY A 124 13.86 8.40 10.98
C GLY A 124 12.97 9.24 10.08
N ASP A 125 12.94 8.97 8.76
CA ASP A 125 12.04 9.66 7.84
C ASP A 125 10.57 9.54 8.26
N GLU A 126 9.81 10.59 7.97
CA GLU A 126 8.42 10.75 8.36
C GLU A 126 7.50 10.54 7.16
N ILE A 127 6.51 9.65 7.35
CA ILE A 127 5.61 9.17 6.30
C ILE A 127 4.20 9.68 6.57
N LEU A 128 3.54 10.21 5.54
CA LEU A 128 2.12 10.51 5.53
C LEU A 128 1.36 9.53 4.62
N ASP A 129 0.24 9.02 5.09
CA ASP A 129 -0.67 8.17 4.32
C ASP A 129 -2.11 8.69 4.44
N PRO A 130 -2.62 9.39 3.42
CA PRO A 130 -3.97 9.97 3.43
C PRO A 130 -5.08 8.92 3.24
N PHE A 131 -4.75 7.67 2.95
CA PHE A 131 -5.70 6.57 2.77
C PHE A 131 -5.18 5.32 3.51
N CYS A 132 -4.94 5.46 4.83
CA CYS A 132 -4.16 4.47 5.56
C CYS A 132 -4.82 3.09 5.67
N GLY A 133 -6.14 3.01 5.65
CA GLY A 133 -6.84 1.73 5.75
C GLY A 133 -6.35 0.90 6.94
N GLY A 134 -5.98 -0.36 6.68
CA GLY A 134 -5.51 -1.26 7.73
C GLY A 134 -4.09 -0.98 8.24
N SER A 135 -3.72 -1.62 9.33
CA SER A 135 -2.54 -1.36 10.15
C SER A 135 -1.17 -1.64 9.50
N VAL A 136 -1.13 -2.39 8.39
CA VAL A 136 0.12 -2.95 7.83
C VAL A 136 1.17 -1.89 7.56
N ARG A 137 0.84 -0.82 6.81
CA ARG A 137 1.82 0.19 6.40
C ARG A 137 2.40 0.92 7.60
N GLY A 138 1.55 1.28 8.58
CA GLY A 138 1.99 1.94 9.80
C GLY A 138 2.85 1.06 10.69
N ILE A 139 2.44 -0.20 10.93
CA ILE A 139 3.22 -1.14 11.75
C ILE A 139 4.58 -1.42 11.12
N VAL A 140 4.62 -1.69 9.80
CA VAL A 140 5.89 -1.95 9.10
C VAL A 140 6.81 -0.73 9.15
N ALA A 141 6.27 0.49 8.94
CA ALA A 141 7.05 1.71 9.01
C ALA A 141 7.70 1.91 10.38
N ASN A 142 6.91 1.90 11.45
CA ASN A 142 7.43 2.11 12.80
C ASN A 142 8.36 0.96 13.26
N TYR A 143 8.07 -0.29 12.87
CA TYR A 143 8.95 -1.41 13.15
C TYR A 143 10.35 -1.24 12.54
N LEU A 144 10.42 -0.63 11.36
CA LEU A 144 11.68 -0.34 10.65
C LEU A 144 12.36 0.97 11.09
N GLY A 145 11.80 1.69 12.07
CA GLY A 145 12.41 2.93 12.60
C GLY A 145 11.95 4.21 11.91
N TYR A 146 10.96 4.14 11.01
CA TYR A 146 10.31 5.33 10.42
C TYR A 146 9.19 5.84 11.32
N LYS A 147 8.71 7.07 11.06
CA LYS A 147 7.58 7.65 11.76
C LYS A 147 6.39 7.75 10.82
N TYR A 148 5.29 7.10 11.16
CA TYR A 148 4.13 7.02 10.29
C TYR A 148 2.96 7.83 10.84
N THR A 149 2.32 8.57 9.94
CA THR A 149 1.06 9.29 10.16
C THR A 149 0.04 8.82 9.13
N GLY A 150 -1.09 8.27 9.59
CA GLY A 150 -2.15 7.77 8.72
C GLY A 150 -3.49 8.41 9.01
N ILE A 151 -4.29 8.64 7.97
CA ILE A 151 -5.65 9.15 8.04
C ILE A 151 -6.60 8.11 7.45
N ASP A 152 -7.70 7.84 8.13
CA ASP A 152 -8.81 7.04 7.60
C ASP A 152 -10.13 7.61 8.11
N ILE A 153 -11.16 7.56 7.26
CA ILE A 153 -12.49 8.10 7.61
C ILE A 153 -13.21 7.23 8.65
N ARG A 154 -12.83 5.95 8.77
CA ARG A 154 -13.49 4.98 9.64
C ARG A 154 -12.83 4.92 11.02
N ALA A 155 -13.58 5.34 12.04
CA ALA A 155 -13.11 5.32 13.44
C ALA A 155 -12.76 3.91 13.92
N GLU A 156 -13.57 2.90 13.55
CA GLU A 156 -13.38 1.51 13.94
C GLU A 156 -12.08 0.92 13.35
N GLN A 157 -11.74 1.33 12.12
CA GLN A 157 -10.50 0.91 11.50
C GLN A 157 -9.30 1.51 12.23
N ILE A 158 -9.35 2.79 12.55
CA ILE A 158 -8.28 3.48 13.28
C ILE A 158 -8.09 2.88 14.67
N GLU A 159 -9.18 2.59 15.39
CA GLU A 159 -9.08 1.96 16.72
C GLU A 159 -8.42 0.57 16.63
N SER A 160 -8.84 -0.24 15.66
CA SER A 160 -8.22 -1.55 15.39
C SER A 160 -6.74 -1.42 15.03
N ASN A 161 -6.35 -0.38 14.28
CA ASN A 161 -4.96 -0.14 13.91
C ASN A 161 -4.11 0.23 15.14
N ARG A 162 -4.65 1.07 16.04
CA ARG A 162 -4.00 1.44 17.31
C ARG A 162 -3.80 0.22 18.21
N GLU A 163 -4.86 -0.57 18.40
CA GLU A 163 -4.80 -1.79 19.20
C GLU A 163 -3.74 -2.76 18.67
N GLN A 164 -3.70 -3.00 17.36
CA GLN A 164 -2.70 -3.88 16.78
C GLN A 164 -1.30 -3.33 16.92
N ALA A 165 -1.11 -2.03 16.71
CA ALA A 165 0.20 -1.40 16.88
C ALA A 165 0.71 -1.54 18.31
N LEU A 166 -0.15 -1.33 19.33
CA LEU A 166 0.19 -1.52 20.75
C LEU A 166 0.60 -2.96 21.06
N ASN A 167 0.01 -3.95 20.40
CA ASN A 167 0.33 -5.36 20.60
C ASN A 167 1.66 -5.79 19.94
N ILE A 168 2.16 -5.02 18.95
CA ILE A 168 3.33 -5.42 18.13
C ILE A 168 4.53 -4.53 18.37
N LEU A 169 4.31 -3.24 18.57
CA LEU A 169 5.36 -2.23 18.66
C LEU A 169 5.57 -1.72 20.10
N PRO A 170 6.77 -1.25 20.44
CA PRO A 170 7.01 -0.58 21.72
C PRO A 170 6.10 0.64 21.91
N VAL A 171 5.69 0.91 23.15
CA VAL A 171 4.79 2.01 23.50
C VAL A 171 5.29 3.39 23.03
N ASN A 172 6.60 3.59 23.02
CA ASN A 172 7.24 4.84 22.60
C ASN A 172 7.49 4.92 21.08
N ASN A 173 7.07 3.91 20.30
CA ASN A 173 7.26 3.85 18.85
C ASN A 173 5.95 3.46 18.14
N GLN A 174 4.91 4.25 18.34
CA GLN A 174 3.58 3.99 17.78
C GLN A 174 3.31 4.86 16.56
N PRO A 175 2.65 4.31 15.50
CA PRO A 175 2.11 5.11 14.41
C PRO A 175 1.09 6.13 14.93
N GLN A 176 1.07 7.30 14.32
CA GLN A 176 0.04 8.30 14.58
C GLN A 176 -1.15 8.06 13.63
N TYR A 177 -2.35 7.99 14.19
CA TYR A 177 -3.56 7.76 13.40
C TYR A 177 -4.61 8.84 13.69
N TYR A 178 -5.21 9.37 12.62
CA TYR A 178 -6.26 10.37 12.66
C TYR A 178 -7.54 9.82 12.02
N VAL A 179 -8.66 10.05 12.68
CA VAL A 179 -9.99 9.71 12.16
C VAL A 179 -10.55 10.92 11.44
N GLY A 180 -10.98 10.76 10.21
CA GLY A 180 -11.69 11.80 9.47
C GLY A 180 -11.47 11.75 7.97
N ASP A 181 -12.20 12.63 7.28
CA ASP A 181 -12.00 12.87 5.86
C ASP A 181 -10.65 13.56 5.63
N SER A 182 -9.82 12.94 4.81
CA SER A 182 -8.49 13.48 4.48
C SER A 182 -8.53 14.87 3.84
N LEU A 183 -9.63 15.23 3.14
CA LEU A 183 -9.84 16.58 2.63
C LEU A 183 -9.86 17.64 3.74
N ILE A 184 -10.34 17.27 4.92
CA ILE A 184 -10.49 18.17 6.07
C ILE A 184 -9.26 18.04 6.97
N VAL A 185 -8.88 16.82 7.35
CA VAL A 185 -7.80 16.56 8.33
C VAL A 185 -6.46 17.11 7.84
N LEU A 186 -6.17 17.05 6.55
CA LEU A 186 -4.92 17.58 5.99
C LEU A 186 -4.76 19.09 6.15
N ASP A 187 -5.84 19.87 6.26
CA ASP A 187 -5.76 21.32 6.45
C ASP A 187 -5.14 21.69 7.81
N ASP A 188 -5.36 20.87 8.82
CA ASP A 188 -4.85 21.11 10.17
C ASP A 188 -3.36 20.75 10.33
N PHE A 189 -2.80 19.99 9.39
CA PHE A 189 -1.40 19.57 9.47
C PHE A 189 -0.47 20.73 9.10
N LYS A 190 0.44 21.07 10.02
CA LYS A 190 1.47 22.11 9.82
C LYS A 190 2.83 21.51 9.45
N LYS A 191 2.99 20.22 9.67
CA LYS A 191 4.22 19.46 9.45
C LYS A 191 4.36 19.09 7.98
N HIS A 192 5.62 18.99 7.53
CA HIS A 192 5.97 18.42 6.23
C HIS A 192 6.67 17.08 6.42
N TYR A 193 6.42 16.17 5.50
CA TYR A 193 6.84 14.77 5.52
C TYR A 193 7.92 14.48 4.48
N ASP A 194 8.76 13.49 4.74
CA ASP A 194 9.79 13.03 3.82
C ASP A 194 9.22 12.15 2.72
N CYS A 195 8.13 11.44 3.05
CA CYS A 195 7.44 10.55 2.13
C CYS A 195 5.93 10.64 2.28
N ILE A 196 5.23 10.54 1.16
CA ILE A 196 3.84 10.09 1.10
C ILE A 196 3.86 8.68 0.56
N PHE A 197 3.30 7.71 1.31
CA PHE A 197 3.13 6.34 0.82
C PHE A 197 1.69 5.89 1.01
N THR A 198 0.98 5.65 -0.08
CA THR A 198 -0.44 5.37 -0.01
C THR A 198 -0.93 4.35 -1.03
N CYS A 199 -2.09 3.77 -0.75
CA CYS A 199 -2.86 2.92 -1.65
C CYS A 199 -4.32 3.35 -1.54
N PRO A 200 -4.81 4.17 -2.49
CA PRO A 200 -6.14 4.75 -2.41
C PRO A 200 -7.23 3.71 -2.60
N PRO A 201 -8.46 3.98 -2.14
CA PRO A 201 -9.61 3.15 -2.44
C PRO A 201 -9.91 3.17 -3.95
N TYR A 202 -10.53 2.09 -4.44
CA TYR A 202 -10.98 2.00 -5.82
C TYR A 202 -12.48 2.23 -5.88
N VAL A 203 -12.93 3.10 -6.77
CA VAL A 203 -14.37 3.30 -7.01
C VAL A 203 -15.05 1.99 -7.39
N GLY A 204 -16.10 1.64 -6.65
CA GLY A 204 -16.94 0.49 -6.94
C GLY A 204 -16.29 -0.88 -6.78
N LEU A 205 -15.02 -0.96 -6.35
CA LEU A 205 -14.36 -2.24 -6.06
C LEU A 205 -14.64 -2.72 -4.64
N GLU A 206 -14.54 -1.81 -3.69
CA GLU A 206 -14.76 -2.08 -2.28
C GLU A 206 -15.56 -0.91 -1.69
N VAL A 207 -16.67 -1.23 -1.04
CA VAL A 207 -17.41 -0.25 -0.24
C VAL A 207 -16.87 -0.35 1.18
N TYR A 208 -16.27 0.71 1.67
CA TYR A 208 -15.61 0.71 2.98
C TYR A 208 -16.53 1.20 4.10
N SER A 209 -17.42 2.13 3.82
CA SER A 209 -18.37 2.67 4.78
C SER A 209 -19.59 3.29 4.09
N ASP A 210 -20.61 3.70 4.87
CA ASP A 210 -21.73 4.54 4.43
C ASP A 210 -21.57 6.00 4.87
N LEU A 211 -20.36 6.38 5.30
CA LEU A 211 -20.07 7.71 5.78
C LEU A 211 -20.10 8.74 4.66
N ASN A 212 -20.60 9.92 4.98
CA ASN A 212 -20.50 11.07 4.09
C ASN A 212 -19.01 11.48 3.99
N GLY A 213 -18.47 11.57 2.77
CA GLY A 213 -17.04 11.80 2.55
C GLY A 213 -16.23 10.54 2.20
N ASP A 214 -16.80 9.32 2.32
CA ASP A 214 -16.17 8.12 1.79
C ASP A 214 -16.20 8.14 0.27
N ILE A 215 -15.05 8.44 -0.34
CA ILE A 215 -14.94 8.57 -1.79
C ILE A 215 -15.19 7.26 -2.54
N SER A 216 -15.09 6.10 -1.89
CA SER A 216 -15.36 4.80 -2.52
C SER A 216 -16.82 4.62 -2.94
N ASN A 217 -17.75 5.39 -2.35
CA ASN A 217 -19.19 5.34 -2.61
C ASN A 217 -19.64 6.34 -3.68
N MET A 218 -18.77 7.22 -4.13
CA MET A 218 -19.10 8.30 -5.07
C MET A 218 -19.21 7.77 -6.51
N ASP A 219 -19.91 8.51 -7.35
CA ASP A 219 -19.79 8.36 -8.79
C ASP A 219 -18.37 8.72 -9.24
N TYR A 220 -17.93 8.13 -10.36
CA TYR A 220 -16.52 8.22 -10.77
C TYR A 220 -15.99 9.66 -10.92
N ASP A 221 -16.79 10.57 -11.43
CA ASP A 221 -16.38 11.96 -11.62
C ASP A 221 -16.22 12.70 -10.29
N TYR A 222 -17.13 12.47 -9.34
CA TYR A 222 -17.00 13.00 -7.98
C TYR A 222 -15.82 12.37 -7.25
N PHE A 223 -15.65 11.06 -7.38
CA PHE A 223 -14.51 10.35 -6.81
C PHE A 223 -13.18 10.95 -7.31
N ILE A 224 -13.01 11.07 -8.64
CA ILE A 224 -11.75 11.55 -9.21
C ILE A 224 -11.44 12.99 -8.78
N ASN A 225 -12.47 13.83 -8.61
CA ASN A 225 -12.29 15.20 -8.13
C ASN A 225 -11.86 15.23 -6.65
N SER A 226 -12.53 14.48 -5.77
CA SER A 226 -12.16 14.39 -4.35
C SER A 226 -10.79 13.75 -4.17
N TYR A 227 -10.52 12.66 -4.90
CA TYR A 227 -9.21 12.01 -4.94
C TYR A 227 -8.09 12.97 -5.34
N LYS A 228 -8.30 13.74 -6.43
CA LYS A 228 -7.35 14.77 -6.87
C LYS A 228 -7.04 15.77 -5.76
N GLN A 229 -8.05 16.31 -5.10
CA GLN A 229 -7.87 17.30 -4.03
C GLN A 229 -7.09 16.71 -2.84
N ILE A 230 -7.38 15.45 -2.43
CA ILE A 230 -6.63 14.78 -1.36
C ILE A 230 -5.16 14.60 -1.75
N ILE A 231 -4.89 14.19 -2.98
CA ILE A 231 -3.52 14.03 -3.48
C ILE A 231 -2.78 15.37 -3.51
N GLU A 232 -3.40 16.42 -4.04
CA GLU A 232 -2.82 17.78 -4.08
C GLU A 232 -2.49 18.29 -2.67
N LYS A 233 -3.44 18.24 -1.73
CA LYS A 233 -3.22 18.60 -0.33
C LYS A 233 -2.12 17.77 0.34
N SER A 234 -2.03 16.49 0.01
CA SER A 234 -0.97 15.63 0.53
C SER A 234 0.40 16.05 0.00
N ILE A 235 0.49 16.38 -1.30
CA ILE A 235 1.73 16.87 -1.92
C ILE A 235 2.15 18.22 -1.33
N ASP A 236 1.22 19.09 -0.94
CA ASP A 236 1.54 20.32 -0.22
C ASP A 236 2.26 20.03 1.10
N LYS A 237 1.94 18.92 1.77
CA LYS A 237 2.63 18.47 2.99
C LYS A 237 3.92 17.69 2.73
N LEU A 238 4.29 17.42 1.49
CA LEU A 238 5.54 16.75 1.14
C LEU A 238 6.68 17.78 1.08
N LYS A 239 7.83 17.47 1.64
CA LYS A 239 9.06 18.27 1.51
C LYS A 239 9.51 18.30 0.04
N VAL A 240 10.14 19.40 -0.39
CA VAL A 240 10.85 19.44 -1.67
C VAL A 240 11.96 18.37 -1.64
N GLY A 241 12.10 17.59 -2.71
CA GLY A 241 12.97 16.41 -2.74
C GLY A 241 12.41 15.19 -2.02
N GLY A 242 11.23 15.26 -1.41
CA GLY A 242 10.55 14.11 -0.80
C GLY A 242 9.95 13.14 -1.82
N TRP A 243 9.64 11.94 -1.36
CA TRP A 243 9.11 10.86 -2.17
C TRP A 243 7.58 10.78 -2.12
N PHE A 244 6.94 10.60 -3.26
CA PHE A 244 5.53 10.23 -3.33
C PHE A 244 5.44 8.83 -3.94
N ILE A 245 5.03 7.84 -3.13
CA ILE A 245 4.92 6.43 -3.53
C ILE A 245 3.44 6.04 -3.49
N ILE A 246 2.94 5.48 -4.57
CA ILE A 246 1.55 5.06 -4.65
C ILE A 246 1.39 3.72 -5.34
N VAL A 247 0.54 2.86 -4.76
CA VAL A 247 0.17 1.57 -5.34
C VAL A 247 -1.24 1.69 -5.88
N VAL A 248 -1.39 1.51 -7.20
CA VAL A 248 -2.67 1.64 -7.89
C VAL A 248 -2.87 0.56 -8.93
N GLY A 249 -4.11 0.22 -9.15
CA GLY A 249 -4.51 -0.70 -10.21
C GLY A 249 -5.58 -0.10 -11.11
N GLU A 250 -5.63 -0.53 -12.35
CA GLU A 250 -6.64 -0.07 -13.29
C GLU A 250 -8.02 -0.62 -12.96
N VAL A 251 -9.05 0.17 -13.18
CA VAL A 251 -10.46 -0.17 -12.93
C VAL A 251 -11.23 -0.13 -14.25
N ARG A 252 -12.20 -1.04 -14.42
CA ARG A 252 -13.12 -1.04 -15.56
C ARG A 252 -14.47 -0.42 -15.17
N GLY A 253 -14.99 0.40 -16.06
CA GLY A 253 -16.36 0.86 -16.00
C GLY A 253 -17.38 -0.25 -16.36
N LYS A 254 -18.67 0.05 -16.22
CA LYS A 254 -19.78 -0.82 -16.61
C LYS A 254 -19.77 -1.22 -18.08
N ASP A 255 -19.34 -0.28 -18.93
CA ASP A 255 -19.17 -0.46 -20.35
C ASP A 255 -18.07 -1.48 -20.70
N GLY A 256 -17.29 -1.92 -19.69
CA GLY A 256 -16.21 -2.88 -19.82
C GLY A 256 -14.87 -2.27 -20.24
N TYR A 257 -14.78 -0.97 -20.44
CA TYR A 257 -13.53 -0.26 -20.74
C TYR A 257 -12.83 0.17 -19.46
N TYR A 258 -11.51 0.35 -19.53
CA TYR A 258 -10.74 0.90 -18.43
C TYR A 258 -11.06 2.39 -18.24
N LEU A 259 -11.16 2.82 -16.98
CA LEU A 259 -11.42 4.22 -16.60
C LEU A 259 -10.18 5.11 -16.67
N ASN A 260 -9.05 4.53 -17.05
CA ASN A 260 -7.74 5.20 -17.07
C ASN A 260 -7.34 5.78 -15.71
N PHE A 261 -7.69 5.06 -14.62
CA PHE A 261 -7.40 5.53 -13.26
C PHE A 261 -5.89 5.67 -13.01
N CYS A 262 -5.09 4.71 -13.49
CA CYS A 262 -3.64 4.76 -13.38
C CYS A 262 -3.04 5.96 -14.14
N GLY A 263 -3.52 6.27 -15.34
CA GLY A 263 -3.11 7.44 -16.10
C GLY A 263 -3.49 8.74 -15.41
N LYS A 264 -4.75 8.88 -14.99
CA LYS A 264 -5.23 10.06 -14.25
C LYS A 264 -4.45 10.28 -12.94
N THR A 265 -4.11 9.20 -12.23
CA THR A 265 -3.27 9.29 -11.02
C THR A 265 -1.91 9.90 -11.33
N LYS A 266 -1.23 9.45 -12.40
CA LYS A 266 0.05 10.03 -12.82
C LYS A 266 -0.08 11.52 -13.15
N ASP A 267 -1.09 11.88 -13.94
CA ASP A 267 -1.33 13.25 -14.35
C ASP A 267 -1.61 14.19 -13.16
N ILE A 268 -2.42 13.74 -12.20
CA ILE A 268 -2.73 14.48 -10.98
C ILE A 268 -1.43 14.78 -10.20
N ILE A 269 -0.60 13.78 -9.96
CA ILE A 269 0.62 13.92 -9.15
C ILE A 269 1.66 14.79 -9.87
N ILE A 270 1.79 14.64 -11.20
CA ILE A 270 2.70 15.46 -12.01
C ILE A 270 2.25 16.92 -12.01
N ASN A 271 0.97 17.18 -12.21
CA ASN A 271 0.41 18.54 -12.22
C ASN A 271 0.49 19.21 -10.84
N ALA A 272 0.54 18.42 -9.76
CA ALA A 272 0.74 18.94 -8.40
C ALA A 272 2.23 19.17 -8.03
N GLY A 273 3.16 19.13 -8.99
CA GLY A 273 4.55 19.54 -8.80
C GLY A 273 5.52 18.38 -8.49
N CYS A 274 5.16 17.15 -8.81
CA CYS A 274 6.07 16.01 -8.71
C CYS A 274 6.51 15.52 -10.08
N LYS A 275 7.69 14.89 -10.16
CA LYS A 275 8.16 14.20 -11.37
C LYS A 275 8.15 12.70 -11.17
N LEU A 276 7.64 11.95 -12.15
CA LEU A 276 7.70 10.49 -12.14
C LEU A 276 9.18 10.05 -12.17
N TYR A 277 9.56 9.26 -11.18
CA TYR A 277 10.95 8.81 -11.00
C TYR A 277 11.11 7.32 -11.33
N ASN A 278 10.22 6.46 -10.81
CA ASN A 278 10.17 5.05 -11.12
C ASN A 278 8.75 4.59 -11.37
N GLU A 279 8.61 3.58 -12.23
CA GLU A 279 7.38 2.84 -12.46
C GLU A 279 7.68 1.34 -12.34
N MET A 280 6.94 0.63 -11.47
CA MET A 280 7.11 -0.80 -11.24
C MET A 280 5.78 -1.52 -11.37
N ILE A 281 5.83 -2.78 -11.78
CA ILE A 281 4.68 -3.69 -11.85
C ILE A 281 4.78 -4.66 -10.67
N TYR A 282 3.80 -4.59 -9.79
CA TYR A 282 3.66 -5.52 -8.67
C TYR A 282 2.73 -6.67 -9.06
N ILE A 283 3.28 -7.85 -9.27
CA ILE A 283 2.53 -9.05 -9.66
C ILE A 283 1.93 -9.70 -8.41
N THR A 284 0.61 -9.87 -8.41
CA THR A 284 -0.13 -10.52 -7.32
C THR A 284 -0.41 -11.99 -7.64
N PRO A 285 -0.62 -12.85 -6.63
CA PRO A 285 -1.00 -14.25 -6.84
C PRO A 285 -2.29 -14.36 -7.66
N ILE A 286 -2.35 -15.36 -8.54
CA ILE A 286 -3.55 -15.63 -9.33
C ILE A 286 -4.71 -16.03 -8.42
N GLY A 287 -4.47 -16.95 -7.47
CA GLY A 287 -5.46 -17.38 -6.48
C GLY A 287 -6.83 -17.73 -7.11
N ALA A 288 -7.89 -17.28 -6.47
CA ALA A 288 -9.27 -17.49 -6.93
C ALA A 288 -9.60 -16.82 -8.27
N LYS A 289 -8.76 -15.89 -8.76
CA LYS A 289 -8.95 -15.24 -10.07
C LYS A 289 -8.96 -16.26 -11.23
N ALA A 290 -8.28 -17.39 -11.07
CA ALA A 290 -8.28 -18.48 -12.07
C ALA A 290 -9.71 -18.98 -12.33
N MET A 291 -10.58 -19.03 -11.32
CA MET A 291 -11.95 -19.52 -11.45
C MET A 291 -12.84 -18.58 -12.30
N THR A 292 -12.43 -17.32 -12.45
CA THR A 292 -13.16 -16.32 -13.24
C THR A 292 -12.69 -16.23 -14.68
N ALA A 293 -11.59 -16.87 -15.03
CA ALA A 293 -10.93 -16.74 -16.35
C ALA A 293 -11.87 -17.09 -17.50
N ASN A 294 -12.62 -18.20 -17.41
CA ASN A 294 -13.57 -18.61 -18.44
C ASN A 294 -14.69 -17.58 -18.67
N ARG A 295 -15.21 -16.97 -17.58
CA ARG A 295 -16.24 -15.93 -17.67
C ARG A 295 -15.70 -14.67 -18.31
N LEU A 296 -14.50 -14.24 -17.91
CA LEU A 296 -13.82 -13.08 -18.47
C LEU A 296 -13.57 -13.27 -19.98
N MET A 297 -13.08 -14.44 -20.38
CA MET A 297 -12.76 -14.74 -21.78
C MET A 297 -14.00 -14.83 -22.68
N LYS A 298 -15.17 -15.18 -22.16
CA LYS A 298 -16.43 -15.09 -22.93
C LYS A 298 -16.66 -13.68 -23.47
N ASN A 299 -16.25 -12.67 -22.71
CA ASN A 299 -16.37 -11.25 -23.08
C ASN A 299 -15.05 -10.66 -23.60
N LYS A 300 -14.07 -11.50 -23.98
CA LYS A 300 -12.75 -11.09 -24.42
C LYS A 300 -12.00 -10.20 -23.43
N LYS A 301 -12.29 -10.33 -22.12
CA LYS A 301 -11.62 -9.61 -21.05
C LYS A 301 -10.47 -10.44 -20.50
N ILE A 302 -9.32 -9.80 -20.27
CA ILE A 302 -8.15 -10.42 -19.66
C ILE A 302 -8.16 -10.11 -18.16
N GLY A 303 -7.95 -11.14 -17.34
CA GLY A 303 -7.88 -11.00 -15.88
C GLY A 303 -6.59 -10.27 -15.45
N LYS A 304 -6.74 -9.20 -14.67
CA LYS A 304 -5.62 -8.42 -14.14
C LYS A 304 -5.01 -9.13 -12.93
N ILE A 305 -3.69 -9.36 -12.95
CA ILE A 305 -2.92 -9.97 -11.86
C ILE A 305 -1.76 -9.10 -11.40
N HIS A 306 -1.83 -7.81 -11.65
CA HIS A 306 -0.80 -6.85 -11.25
C HIS A 306 -1.43 -5.53 -10.79
N GLU A 307 -0.63 -4.76 -10.07
CA GLU A 307 -0.83 -3.35 -9.75
C GLU A 307 0.41 -2.58 -10.16
N PHE A 308 0.28 -1.28 -10.32
CA PHE A 308 1.41 -0.39 -10.56
C PHE A 308 1.88 0.19 -9.22
N VAL A 309 3.20 0.32 -9.08
CA VAL A 309 3.84 1.10 -8.03
C VAL A 309 4.52 2.26 -8.71
N TYR A 310 3.98 3.46 -8.52
CA TYR A 310 4.59 4.68 -9.02
C TYR A 310 5.36 5.38 -7.91
N VAL A 311 6.56 5.82 -8.23
CA VAL A 311 7.42 6.60 -7.34
C VAL A 311 7.70 7.93 -8.01
N PHE A 312 7.32 9.00 -7.33
CA PHE A 312 7.56 10.36 -7.79
C PHE A 312 8.48 11.08 -6.81
N ARG A 313 9.07 12.17 -7.27
CA ARG A 313 9.85 13.08 -6.46
C ARG A 313 9.30 14.50 -6.58
N LYS A 314 9.07 15.17 -5.46
CA LYS A 314 8.66 16.58 -5.44
C LYS A 314 9.84 17.45 -5.84
N VAL A 315 9.64 18.38 -6.79
CA VAL A 315 10.68 19.26 -7.34
C VAL A 315 10.42 20.72 -6.99
#